data_160010b21d281cc569b610d92b2572b7
#
_entry.id   160010b21d281cc569b610d92b2572b7
#
_cell.length_a   1.000
_cell.length_b   1.000
_cell.length_c   1.000
_cell.angle_alpha   90.00
_cell.angle_beta   90.00
_cell.angle_gamma   90.00
#
_symmetry.space_group_name_H-M   'P 1'
#
loop_
_entity.id
_entity.type
_entity.pdbx_description
1 polymer ?
#
loop_
_entity_poly.entity_id
_entity_poly.type
_entity_poly.pdbx_seq_one_letter_code
_entity_poly.pdbx_strand_id
1 'polypeptide(L)'
;MIKCLLLAAVNLIGLTTISAAASVDKDRPRRPPLDKPNFVLLFMDDLGYGDVGFTGHPITSTPHIDRLAFQGKILTTWYSGCAVCTGSRAALMTGRQFTRVGVPGVFGPTGNVGLPLNETTVAEQLKAAGYVNAAVGKWHLGQREMYLPANRGFHSYLGIPYSDDMGSAYTSPCEGEEESDIDHDAKQWDCQSYAEARYLHPDDDCSKLKEDPDPAGKHLPLVHQADGQTTILEQPLDFTTLAQKYETFATDFIEENQDHPFFLYVPFSHVHVTAYDQPEKQYAGCVWKGSTTRGAFGDALAEADSLVGAIHAKLQELELEENTLILFASDNGLWLPMGLSGGSAGLFTGRYADYWDTGKGSTWEGGIRSPSFAHWKGTIEPFSRSAEVVSSLDVMPTLSSLAGISLPPDRVIDGRDMSDILLRDGQSHHDFLMLYGFCHLGDGGYGISAVRHGKYKAHFCTSPGFVNSRNNTQKYEQYPLLFDVEKDPSESMPISTGEIPREPDDRSAMERIMQAYAMEVATFTYGKLTPEPDGPDEGPGRYGICCDRERDCDCSGDHGLFNVGTKRHHDRYHDALGKEEPNPPATIAQANLRKEYQ
;
A
#
# COMPACT_ATOMS: atom_id res chain seq x y z
N MET A 1 -51.92 49.39 -4.28
CA MET A 1 -52.73 49.50 -5.51
C MET A 1 -51.86 49.11 -6.68
N ILE A 2 -52.40 48.29 -7.54
CA ILE A 2 -52.01 47.87 -8.88
C ILE A 2 -51.20 46.53 -8.89
N LYS A 3 -51.99 45.50 -9.18
CA LYS A 3 -51.60 44.16 -9.66
C LYS A 3 -51.08 44.31 -11.11
N CYS A 4 -50.02 43.53 -11.43
CA CYS A 4 -49.80 43.11 -12.80
C CYS A 4 -49.56 41.61 -12.81
N LEU A 5 -50.52 40.88 -13.35
CA LEU A 5 -50.39 39.49 -13.80
C LEU A 5 -49.56 39.46 -15.09
N LEU A 6 -48.60 38.57 -15.17
CA LEU A 6 -48.05 38.08 -16.44
C LEU A 6 -48.00 36.57 -16.42
N LEU A 7 -48.87 35.95 -17.22
CA LEU A 7 -48.81 34.55 -17.62
C LEU A 7 -47.58 34.35 -18.52
N ALA A 8 -46.76 33.40 -18.17
CA ALA A 8 -45.78 32.85 -19.09
C ALA A 8 -46.04 31.34 -19.26
N ALA A 9 -46.26 30.97 -20.51
CA ALA A 9 -46.50 29.60 -20.96
C ALA A 9 -45.26 28.74 -20.74
N VAL A 10 -45.40 27.65 -20.03
CA VAL A 10 -44.35 26.61 -19.87
C VAL A 10 -44.49 25.65 -21.06
N ASN A 11 -43.50 25.68 -21.94
CA ASN A 11 -43.30 24.65 -22.94
C ASN A 11 -42.75 23.39 -22.23
N LEU A 12 -43.57 22.35 -22.18
CA LEU A 12 -43.14 20.98 -21.82
C LEU A 12 -42.30 20.44 -22.97
N ILE A 13 -40.98 20.49 -22.83
CA ILE A 13 -40.07 19.63 -23.60
C ILE A 13 -39.83 18.40 -22.75
N GLY A 14 -40.33 17.23 -23.25
CA GLY A 14 -40.16 15.97 -22.57
C GLY A 14 -38.68 15.58 -22.48
N LEU A 15 -38.14 15.60 -21.29
CA LEU A 15 -36.91 14.92 -20.94
C LEU A 15 -37.23 13.43 -20.73
N THR A 16 -36.99 12.63 -21.75
CA THR A 16 -36.85 11.18 -21.60
C THR A 16 -35.55 10.94 -20.87
N THR A 17 -35.61 10.74 -19.56
CA THR A 17 -34.54 10.17 -18.78
C THR A 17 -34.32 8.74 -19.22
N ILE A 18 -33.25 8.50 -19.97
CA ILE A 18 -32.72 7.15 -20.18
C ILE A 18 -32.01 6.78 -18.86
N SER A 19 -32.77 6.20 -17.94
CA SER A 19 -32.22 5.44 -16.82
C SER A 19 -31.83 4.08 -17.40
N ALA A 20 -30.57 3.92 -17.74
CA ALA A 20 -29.97 2.59 -17.90
C ALA A 20 -29.73 2.01 -16.50
N ALA A 21 -30.83 1.71 -15.79
CA ALA A 21 -30.76 0.75 -14.71
C ALA A 21 -30.50 -0.60 -15.39
N ALA A 22 -29.31 -1.16 -15.18
CA ALA A 22 -29.06 -2.57 -15.46
C ALA A 22 -30.20 -3.33 -14.82
N SER A 23 -31.00 -4.04 -15.62
CA SER A 23 -32.09 -4.87 -15.13
C SER A 23 -31.45 -6.01 -14.36
N VAL A 24 -31.40 -5.88 -13.03
CA VAL A 24 -31.13 -7.01 -12.16
C VAL A 24 -32.16 -8.08 -12.51
N ASP A 25 -31.69 -9.19 -13.02
CA ASP A 25 -32.53 -10.34 -13.33
C ASP A 25 -33.13 -10.86 -12.02
N LYS A 26 -34.38 -10.46 -11.75
CA LYS A 26 -35.10 -10.77 -10.50
C LYS A 26 -35.42 -12.28 -10.37
N ASP A 27 -35.20 -13.05 -11.42
CA ASP A 27 -35.45 -14.49 -11.45
C ASP A 27 -34.18 -15.32 -11.19
N ARG A 28 -33.02 -14.68 -11.01
CA ARG A 28 -31.80 -15.39 -10.62
C ARG A 28 -31.97 -15.88 -9.18
N PRO A 29 -31.90 -17.18 -8.89
CA PRO A 29 -31.99 -17.67 -7.52
C PRO A 29 -30.88 -17.02 -6.68
N ARG A 30 -31.27 -16.42 -5.55
CA ARG A 30 -30.28 -15.84 -4.61
C ARG A 30 -29.29 -16.92 -4.24
N ARG A 31 -28.01 -16.60 -4.37
CA ARG A 31 -26.93 -17.49 -3.99
C ARG A 31 -27.01 -17.75 -2.49
N PRO A 32 -26.87 -19.00 -2.02
CA PRO A 32 -26.70 -19.22 -0.58
C PRO A 32 -25.44 -18.47 -0.14
N PRO A 33 -25.46 -17.79 1.03
CA PRO A 33 -24.28 -17.15 1.58
C PRO A 33 -23.18 -18.20 1.73
N LEU A 34 -21.94 -17.84 1.38
CA LEU A 34 -20.78 -18.67 1.66
C LEU A 34 -20.63 -18.80 3.19
N ASP A 35 -20.20 -19.95 3.66
CA ASP A 35 -19.96 -20.18 5.10
C ASP A 35 -18.87 -19.28 5.69
N LYS A 36 -18.04 -18.70 4.82
CA LYS A 36 -16.90 -17.83 5.17
C LYS A 36 -16.94 -16.55 4.35
N PRO A 37 -16.56 -15.39 4.94
CA PRO A 37 -16.49 -14.13 4.20
C PRO A 37 -15.33 -14.11 3.21
N ASN A 38 -15.49 -13.35 2.15
CA ASN A 38 -14.40 -12.96 1.27
C ASN A 38 -13.62 -11.80 1.88
N PHE A 39 -12.37 -11.67 1.51
CA PHE A 39 -11.52 -10.58 1.92
C PHE A 39 -10.91 -9.87 0.71
N VAL A 40 -11.01 -8.54 0.68
CA VAL A 40 -10.30 -7.67 -0.26
C VAL A 40 -9.47 -6.70 0.55
N LEU A 41 -8.15 -6.73 0.36
CA LEU A 41 -7.21 -5.83 1.03
C LEU A 41 -6.60 -4.88 0.01
N LEU A 42 -7.02 -3.62 0.05
CA LEU A 42 -6.55 -2.52 -0.78
C LEU A 42 -5.42 -1.80 -0.03
N PHE A 43 -4.18 -1.93 -0.51
CA PHE A 43 -3.01 -1.48 0.22
C PHE A 43 -2.16 -0.55 -0.64
N MET A 44 -2.25 0.76 -0.36
CA MET A 44 -1.57 1.81 -1.12
C MET A 44 -0.08 1.88 -0.79
N ASP A 45 0.70 2.55 -1.63
CA ASP A 45 2.12 2.78 -1.49
C ASP A 45 2.40 4.27 -1.32
N ASP A 46 3.06 4.66 -0.23
CA ASP A 46 3.42 6.04 0.11
C ASP A 46 2.24 7.02 0.21
N LEU A 47 1.01 6.54 0.40
CA LEU A 47 -0.15 7.42 0.51
C LEU A 47 -0.18 8.10 1.89
N GLY A 48 -0.04 9.41 1.90
CA GLY A 48 -0.10 10.23 3.11
C GLY A 48 -1.52 10.30 3.69
N TYR A 49 -1.62 10.49 5.00
CA TYR A 49 -2.91 10.58 5.69
C TYR A 49 -3.82 11.68 5.11
N GLY A 50 -3.22 12.79 4.68
CA GLY A 50 -3.94 13.93 4.15
C GLY A 50 -4.23 13.88 2.64
N ASP A 51 -4.01 12.76 1.95
CA ASP A 51 -4.10 12.72 0.48
C ASP A 51 -5.49 12.43 -0.08
N VAL A 52 -6.39 11.82 0.69
CA VAL A 52 -7.71 11.37 0.24
C VAL A 52 -8.84 12.26 0.73
N GLY A 53 -9.99 12.22 0.04
CA GLY A 53 -11.13 13.08 0.36
C GLY A 53 -11.75 12.78 1.72
N PHE A 54 -11.87 11.50 2.13
CA PHE A 54 -12.46 11.14 3.42
C PHE A 54 -11.64 11.58 4.65
N THR A 55 -10.36 11.92 4.47
CA THR A 55 -9.53 12.55 5.51
C THR A 55 -9.47 14.06 5.41
N GLY A 56 -10.13 14.65 4.39
CA GLY A 56 -10.35 16.09 4.29
C GLY A 56 -9.40 16.84 3.35
N HIS A 57 -8.77 16.19 2.38
CA HIS A 57 -7.96 16.91 1.38
C HIS A 57 -8.85 17.86 0.55
N PRO A 58 -8.49 19.16 0.43
CA PRO A 58 -9.41 20.16 -0.11
C PRO A 58 -9.66 20.07 -1.63
N ILE A 59 -8.74 19.49 -2.40
CA ILE A 59 -8.81 19.46 -3.86
C ILE A 59 -8.65 18.06 -4.46
N THR A 60 -8.33 17.03 -3.66
CA THR A 60 -8.28 15.64 -4.15
C THR A 60 -9.70 15.13 -4.37
N SER A 61 -9.89 14.41 -5.47
CA SER A 61 -11.11 13.69 -5.77
C SER A 61 -10.82 12.19 -5.77
N THR A 62 -11.34 11.48 -4.77
CA THR A 62 -11.25 10.02 -4.60
C THR A 62 -12.64 9.44 -4.35
N PRO A 63 -13.59 9.61 -5.33
CA PRO A 63 -15.00 9.33 -5.09
C PRO A 63 -15.31 7.87 -4.75
N HIS A 64 -14.55 6.90 -5.25
CA HIS A 64 -14.77 5.48 -4.98
C HIS A 64 -14.22 5.09 -3.61
N ILE A 65 -13.00 5.50 -3.29
CA ILE A 65 -12.37 5.35 -1.97
C ILE A 65 -13.22 6.01 -0.90
N ASP A 66 -13.63 7.29 -1.12
CA ASP A 66 -14.44 8.05 -0.16
C ASP A 66 -15.81 7.41 0.07
N ARG A 67 -16.44 6.90 -0.99
CA ARG A 67 -17.72 6.19 -0.89
C ARG A 67 -17.61 4.97 0.02
N LEU A 68 -16.61 4.11 -0.20
CA LEU A 68 -16.38 2.93 0.63
C LEU A 68 -16.09 3.30 2.08
N ALA A 69 -15.27 4.35 2.30
CA ALA A 69 -14.97 4.85 3.63
C ALA A 69 -16.22 5.33 4.37
N PHE A 70 -17.10 6.10 3.70
CA PHE A 70 -18.35 6.58 4.30
C PHE A 70 -19.44 5.51 4.40
N GLN A 71 -19.44 4.52 3.52
CA GLN A 71 -20.34 3.37 3.62
C GLN A 71 -19.83 2.27 4.57
N GLY A 72 -18.70 2.52 5.23
CA GLY A 72 -18.06 1.64 6.18
C GLY A 72 -17.68 2.37 7.47
N LYS A 73 -16.58 1.94 8.07
CA LYS A 73 -15.99 2.50 9.29
C LYS A 73 -14.61 3.08 9.01
N ILE A 74 -14.45 4.40 9.21
CA ILE A 74 -13.14 5.06 9.12
C ILE A 74 -12.35 4.76 10.39
N LEU A 75 -11.12 4.24 10.22
CA LEU A 75 -10.19 3.92 11.29
C LEU A 75 -9.17 5.06 11.39
N THR A 76 -9.42 6.03 12.27
CA THR A 76 -8.62 7.27 12.30
C THR A 76 -7.23 7.10 12.92
N THR A 77 -6.97 5.95 13.56
CA THR A 77 -5.72 5.69 14.28
C THR A 77 -5.11 4.35 13.84
N TRP A 78 -4.87 4.26 12.54
CA TRP A 78 -4.17 3.12 11.92
C TRP A 78 -2.68 3.40 11.83
N TYR A 79 -1.87 2.51 12.40
CA TYR A 79 -0.41 2.56 12.31
C TYR A 79 0.13 1.48 11.36
N SER A 80 0.98 1.88 10.44
CA SER A 80 1.72 0.93 9.61
C SER A 80 2.70 0.11 10.45
N GLY A 81 2.97 -1.13 10.07
CA GLY A 81 3.87 -2.02 10.82
C GLY A 81 5.34 -1.59 10.77
N CYS A 82 5.68 -0.74 9.81
CA CYS A 82 6.97 -0.09 9.65
C CYS A 82 6.76 1.21 8.87
N ALA A 83 7.65 2.16 9.02
CA ALA A 83 7.60 3.42 8.27
C ALA A 83 8.20 3.31 6.85
N VAL A 84 8.48 2.10 6.34
CA VAL A 84 8.96 1.83 4.98
C VAL A 84 8.35 0.56 4.40
N CYS A 85 8.28 0.50 3.07
CA CYS A 85 7.53 -0.48 2.28
C CYS A 85 7.76 -1.94 2.69
N THR A 86 8.99 -2.48 2.51
CA THR A 86 9.26 -3.91 2.75
C THR A 86 8.98 -4.32 4.19
N GLY A 87 9.42 -3.52 5.17
CA GLY A 87 9.16 -3.80 6.58
C GLY A 87 7.67 -3.79 6.93
N SER A 88 6.91 -2.82 6.40
CA SER A 88 5.47 -2.72 6.59
C SER A 88 4.72 -3.89 5.95
N ARG A 89 5.09 -4.27 4.71
CA ARG A 89 4.51 -5.41 4.00
C ARG A 89 4.82 -6.74 4.68
N ALA A 90 6.03 -6.90 5.24
CA ALA A 90 6.39 -8.07 6.05
C ALA A 90 5.54 -8.15 7.32
N ALA A 91 5.36 -7.03 8.02
CA ALA A 91 4.52 -6.95 9.21
C ALA A 91 3.04 -7.26 8.91
N LEU A 92 2.50 -6.70 7.82
CA LEU A 92 1.14 -6.97 7.34
C LEU A 92 0.93 -8.47 7.06
N MET A 93 1.84 -9.08 6.30
CA MET A 93 1.70 -10.48 5.88
C MET A 93 1.83 -11.47 7.03
N THR A 94 2.61 -11.15 8.08
CA THR A 94 2.95 -12.10 9.14
C THR A 94 2.26 -11.80 10.48
N GLY A 95 1.68 -10.62 10.67
CA GLY A 95 1.19 -10.16 11.98
C GLY A 95 2.31 -9.97 13.01
N ARG A 96 3.57 -9.88 12.58
CA ARG A 96 4.76 -9.79 13.43
C ARG A 96 5.58 -8.55 13.13
N GLN A 97 6.21 -7.98 14.16
CA GLN A 97 7.13 -6.86 13.94
C GLN A 97 8.21 -7.23 12.91
N PHE A 98 8.42 -6.36 11.93
CA PHE A 98 9.39 -6.60 10.85
C PHE A 98 10.80 -6.90 11.37
N THR A 99 11.17 -6.33 12.52
CA THR A 99 12.43 -6.59 13.22
C THR A 99 12.47 -7.99 13.85
N ARG A 100 11.32 -8.53 14.28
CA ARG A 100 11.21 -9.91 14.77
C ARG A 100 11.29 -10.92 13.62
N VAL A 101 10.77 -10.54 12.45
CA VAL A 101 10.89 -11.31 11.20
C VAL A 101 12.33 -11.29 10.66
N GLY A 102 13.11 -10.27 11.02
CA GLY A 102 14.48 -10.08 10.55
C GLY A 102 14.58 -9.31 9.23
N VAL A 103 13.55 -8.57 8.85
CA VAL A 103 13.52 -7.78 7.62
C VAL A 103 14.05 -6.37 7.89
N PRO A 104 15.24 -6.00 7.44
CA PRO A 104 15.86 -4.73 7.74
C PRO A 104 15.63 -3.71 6.61
N GLY A 105 14.56 -2.96 6.62
CA GLY A 105 14.39 -1.88 5.66
C GLY A 105 13.81 -2.31 4.32
N VAL A 106 14.46 -1.99 3.20
CA VAL A 106 13.95 -2.14 1.83
C VAL A 106 14.79 -3.16 1.07
N PHE A 107 14.14 -4.10 0.36
CA PHE A 107 14.83 -5.05 -0.51
C PHE A 107 15.04 -4.44 -1.91
N GLY A 108 16.26 -4.54 -2.43
CA GLY A 108 16.59 -4.10 -3.79
C GLY A 108 16.29 -5.17 -4.85
N PRO A 109 16.31 -4.78 -6.13
CA PRO A 109 15.90 -5.63 -7.25
C PRO A 109 16.86 -6.81 -7.53
N THR A 110 18.11 -6.71 -7.06
CA THR A 110 19.16 -7.73 -7.22
C THR A 110 19.52 -8.43 -5.91
N GLY A 111 18.74 -8.17 -4.84
CA GLY A 111 18.96 -8.78 -3.53
C GLY A 111 18.70 -10.29 -3.53
N ASN A 112 19.51 -11.04 -2.76
CA ASN A 112 19.39 -12.51 -2.65
C ASN A 112 18.51 -12.96 -1.48
N VAL A 113 17.77 -12.03 -0.87
CA VAL A 113 16.96 -12.27 0.33
C VAL A 113 15.49 -11.94 0.07
N GLY A 114 14.62 -12.45 0.92
CA GLY A 114 13.19 -12.16 0.90
C GLY A 114 12.58 -12.41 2.27
N LEU A 115 11.26 -12.39 2.35
CA LEU A 115 10.52 -12.76 3.56
C LEU A 115 10.93 -14.18 3.97
N PRO A 116 11.52 -14.41 5.17
CA PRO A 116 12.04 -15.72 5.55
C PRO A 116 11.02 -16.83 5.34
N LEU A 117 11.47 -17.95 4.75
CA LEU A 117 10.57 -19.04 4.35
C LEU A 117 9.94 -19.77 5.54
N ASN A 118 10.52 -19.64 6.72
CA ASN A 118 9.94 -20.14 7.96
C ASN A 118 8.87 -19.25 8.58
N GLU A 119 8.65 -18.03 8.04
CA GLU A 119 7.52 -17.21 8.43
C GLU A 119 6.24 -17.68 7.73
N THR A 120 5.12 -17.59 8.45
CA THR A 120 3.79 -17.90 7.90
C THR A 120 3.09 -16.62 7.52
N THR A 121 2.61 -16.52 6.29
CA THR A 121 1.84 -15.38 5.80
C THR A 121 0.34 -15.55 6.07
N VAL A 122 -0.40 -14.44 6.09
CA VAL A 122 -1.86 -14.47 6.13
C VAL A 122 -2.45 -15.26 4.94
N ALA A 123 -1.82 -15.18 3.76
CA ALA A 123 -2.26 -15.94 2.59
C ALA A 123 -2.06 -17.46 2.77
N GLU A 124 -0.95 -17.90 3.36
CA GLU A 124 -0.72 -19.31 3.72
C GLU A 124 -1.75 -19.81 4.73
N GLN A 125 -2.09 -19.00 5.73
CA GLN A 125 -3.14 -19.32 6.71
C GLN A 125 -4.52 -19.48 6.02
N LEU A 126 -4.91 -18.52 5.20
CA LEU A 126 -6.19 -18.53 4.49
C LEU A 126 -6.25 -19.69 3.48
N LYS A 127 -5.15 -19.96 2.75
CA LYS A 127 -5.05 -21.11 1.85
C LYS A 127 -5.30 -22.43 2.57
N ALA A 128 -4.68 -22.61 3.74
CA ALA A 128 -4.90 -23.80 4.58
C ALA A 128 -6.36 -23.91 5.06
N ALA A 129 -7.08 -22.80 5.14
CA ALA A 129 -8.50 -22.74 5.46
C ALA A 129 -9.44 -22.91 4.26
N GLY A 130 -8.91 -23.16 3.06
CA GLY A 130 -9.69 -23.40 1.85
C GLY A 130 -10.06 -22.13 1.07
N TYR A 131 -9.40 -21.01 1.32
CA TYR A 131 -9.54 -19.81 0.50
C TYR A 131 -8.76 -19.94 -0.81
N VAL A 132 -9.30 -19.35 -1.87
CA VAL A 132 -8.54 -19.07 -3.09
C VAL A 132 -7.97 -17.67 -2.97
N ASN A 133 -6.64 -17.54 -3.10
CA ASN A 133 -5.93 -16.29 -2.84
C ASN A 133 -5.26 -15.76 -4.11
N ALA A 134 -5.40 -14.46 -4.39
CA ALA A 134 -4.65 -13.78 -5.43
C ALA A 134 -4.01 -12.49 -4.91
N ALA A 135 -2.89 -12.11 -5.53
CA ALA A 135 -2.26 -10.82 -5.32
C ALA A 135 -2.08 -10.09 -6.66
N VAL A 136 -2.31 -8.76 -6.67
CA VAL A 136 -2.12 -7.94 -7.87
C VAL A 136 -1.52 -6.60 -7.52
N GLY A 137 -0.29 -6.35 -7.98
CA GLY A 137 0.48 -5.13 -7.71
C GLY A 137 1.89 -5.37 -7.16
N LYS A 138 2.41 -4.41 -6.38
CA LYS A 138 3.75 -4.42 -5.80
C LYS A 138 3.89 -5.43 -4.66
N TRP A 139 4.78 -6.42 -4.83
CA TRP A 139 5.06 -7.42 -3.77
C TRP A 139 6.06 -6.95 -2.72
N HIS A 140 7.28 -6.66 -3.12
CA HIS A 140 8.40 -6.10 -2.34
C HIS A 140 8.83 -6.93 -1.12
N LEU A 141 8.65 -8.26 -1.17
CA LEU A 141 9.08 -9.20 -0.11
C LEU A 141 10.06 -10.27 -0.61
N GLY A 142 10.82 -9.93 -1.65
CA GLY A 142 11.80 -10.79 -2.29
C GLY A 142 11.37 -11.22 -3.70
N GLN A 143 12.33 -11.15 -4.63
CA GLN A 143 12.08 -11.38 -6.06
C GLN A 143 12.53 -12.76 -6.54
N ARG A 144 13.34 -13.51 -5.75
CA ARG A 144 13.66 -14.90 -6.12
C ARG A 144 12.39 -15.75 -6.07
N GLU A 145 12.31 -16.75 -6.94
CA GLU A 145 11.13 -17.59 -7.16
C GLU A 145 10.47 -18.05 -5.85
N MET A 146 11.26 -18.52 -4.88
CA MET A 146 10.77 -19.03 -3.61
C MET A 146 10.09 -17.98 -2.72
N TYR A 147 10.37 -16.71 -2.95
CA TYR A 147 9.79 -15.60 -2.18
C TYR A 147 8.59 -14.96 -2.87
N LEU A 148 8.35 -15.25 -4.16
CA LEU A 148 7.25 -14.67 -4.92
C LEU A 148 5.87 -15.14 -4.40
N PRO A 149 4.80 -14.37 -4.61
CA PRO A 149 3.50 -14.60 -3.98
C PRO A 149 2.95 -16.01 -4.12
N ALA A 150 3.06 -16.66 -5.29
CA ALA A 150 2.52 -18.01 -5.47
C ALA A 150 3.19 -19.06 -4.57
N ASN A 151 4.45 -18.82 -4.17
CA ASN A 151 5.18 -19.65 -3.21
C ASN A 151 4.96 -19.23 -1.75
N ARG A 152 4.16 -18.17 -1.52
CA ARG A 152 3.84 -17.61 -0.20
C ARG A 152 2.33 -17.54 0.06
N GLY A 153 1.59 -18.55 -0.42
CA GLY A 153 0.19 -18.78 -0.10
C GLY A 153 -0.81 -18.27 -1.12
N PHE A 154 -0.40 -17.56 -2.16
CA PHE A 154 -1.30 -17.15 -3.23
C PHE A 154 -1.40 -18.26 -4.30
N HIS A 155 -2.49 -18.28 -5.04
CA HIS A 155 -2.69 -19.19 -6.17
C HIS A 155 -2.28 -18.51 -7.48
N SER A 156 -2.50 -17.20 -7.57
CA SER A 156 -2.11 -16.40 -8.71
C SER A 156 -1.57 -15.03 -8.28
N TYR A 157 -0.73 -14.47 -9.14
CA TYR A 157 -0.11 -13.16 -8.93
C TYR A 157 0.11 -12.46 -10.28
N LEU A 158 -0.14 -11.16 -10.31
CA LEU A 158 0.29 -10.28 -11.38
C LEU A 158 0.87 -9.01 -10.76
N GLY A 159 2.12 -8.64 -11.08
CA GLY A 159 2.65 -7.40 -10.53
C GLY A 159 4.16 -7.22 -10.62
N ILE A 160 4.62 -6.20 -9.90
CA ILE A 160 6.03 -5.82 -9.78
C ILE A 160 6.61 -6.46 -8.51
N PRO A 161 7.69 -7.25 -8.60
CA PRO A 161 8.23 -8.00 -7.44
C PRO A 161 8.96 -7.13 -6.42
N TYR A 162 9.30 -5.89 -6.75
CA TYR A 162 9.98 -4.88 -5.90
C TYR A 162 9.33 -3.50 -6.07
N SER A 163 10.05 -2.39 -5.98
CA SER A 163 9.47 -1.03 -6.06
C SER A 163 9.57 -0.44 -7.46
N ASP A 164 8.62 0.40 -7.82
CA ASP A 164 8.49 1.05 -9.12
C ASP A 164 9.67 1.96 -9.49
N ASP A 165 10.38 2.46 -8.47
CA ASP A 165 11.58 3.28 -8.62
C ASP A 165 12.89 2.47 -8.74
N MET A 166 12.79 1.15 -8.80
CA MET A 166 13.95 0.25 -8.83
C MET A 166 14.28 -0.29 -10.22
N GLY A 167 13.87 0.39 -11.26
CA GLY A 167 14.18 0.04 -12.63
C GLY A 167 13.48 0.97 -13.62
N SER A 168 13.88 0.89 -14.90
CA SER A 168 13.21 1.62 -15.97
C SER A 168 11.96 0.90 -16.45
N ALA A 169 11.01 1.66 -16.98
CA ALA A 169 9.79 1.17 -17.57
C ALA A 169 9.44 2.02 -18.81
N TYR A 170 8.57 1.51 -19.65
CA TYR A 170 7.99 2.30 -20.74
C TYR A 170 6.86 3.20 -20.23
N THR A 171 6.64 4.26 -21.00
CA THR A 171 5.42 5.06 -20.95
C THR A 171 4.99 5.26 -22.41
N SER A 172 4.08 4.42 -22.88
CA SER A 172 3.56 4.52 -24.26
C SER A 172 2.90 5.87 -24.47
N PRO A 173 3.12 6.53 -25.64
CA PRO A 173 2.52 7.83 -25.93
C PRO A 173 1.00 7.71 -25.98
N CYS A 174 0.33 8.72 -25.42
CA CYS A 174 -1.11 8.82 -25.51
C CYS A 174 -1.54 9.36 -26.87
N GLU A 175 -2.83 9.17 -27.24
CA GLU A 175 -3.35 9.63 -28.53
C GLU A 175 -3.10 11.13 -28.73
N GLY A 176 -2.39 11.47 -29.80
CA GLY A 176 -2.01 12.85 -30.14
C GLY A 176 -0.66 13.31 -29.54
N GLU A 177 0.02 12.49 -28.77
CA GLU A 177 1.40 12.70 -28.38
C GLU A 177 2.31 12.12 -29.49
N GLU A 178 3.34 12.87 -29.92
CA GLU A 178 4.38 12.30 -30.76
C GLU A 178 5.22 11.35 -29.89
N GLU A 179 5.65 10.24 -30.48
CA GLU A 179 6.68 9.40 -29.89
C GLU A 179 7.92 10.28 -29.70
N SER A 180 8.01 10.93 -28.56
CA SER A 180 9.26 11.59 -28.20
C SER A 180 10.29 10.48 -28.07
N ASP A 181 11.52 10.72 -28.54
CA ASP A 181 12.68 9.94 -28.13
C ASP A 181 12.77 10.02 -26.61
N ILE A 182 11.89 9.27 -25.94
CA ILE A 182 12.00 8.99 -24.52
C ILE A 182 13.30 8.21 -24.46
N ASP A 183 14.33 8.88 -23.94
CA ASP A 183 15.63 8.27 -23.70
C ASP A 183 15.38 7.03 -22.84
N HIS A 184 15.21 5.88 -23.49
CA HIS A 184 14.95 4.58 -22.88
C HIS A 184 16.12 4.13 -21.98
N ASP A 185 17.25 4.82 -22.07
CA ASP A 185 18.29 4.82 -21.07
C ASP A 185 17.83 5.66 -19.86
N ALA A 186 16.79 5.17 -19.16
CA ALA A 186 16.56 5.65 -17.81
C ALA A 186 17.91 5.60 -17.13
N LYS A 187 18.45 6.78 -16.81
CA LYS A 187 19.77 6.89 -16.21
C LYS A 187 19.81 5.90 -15.05
N GLN A 188 20.57 4.85 -15.28
CA GLN A 188 20.88 3.86 -14.27
C GLN A 188 21.14 4.63 -12.98
N TRP A 189 20.56 4.21 -11.88
CA TRP A 189 20.83 4.72 -10.57
C TRP A 189 22.34 4.74 -10.36
N ASP A 190 22.98 5.82 -10.80
CA ASP A 190 24.40 6.00 -10.59
C ASP A 190 24.62 6.50 -9.16
N CYS A 191 25.80 6.32 -8.66
CA CYS A 191 26.16 6.77 -7.34
C CYS A 191 25.98 8.27 -7.15
N GLN A 192 26.01 9.05 -8.21
CA GLN A 192 25.84 10.49 -8.17
C GLN A 192 24.37 10.82 -7.91
N SER A 193 23.43 10.11 -8.53
CA SER A 193 21.99 10.22 -8.25
C SER A 193 21.66 9.84 -6.81
N TYR A 194 22.28 8.78 -6.25
CA TYR A 194 22.17 8.42 -4.84
C TYR A 194 22.78 9.47 -3.90
N ALA A 195 23.92 10.04 -4.27
CA ALA A 195 24.57 11.10 -3.48
C ALA A 195 23.80 12.42 -3.54
N GLU A 196 23.26 12.79 -4.71
CA GLU A 196 22.41 13.97 -4.89
C GLU A 196 21.06 13.82 -4.16
N ALA A 197 20.48 12.63 -4.17
CA ALA A 197 19.30 12.27 -3.37
C ALA A 197 19.62 12.13 -1.87
N ARG A 198 20.88 12.25 -1.46
CA ARG A 198 21.37 12.19 -0.07
C ARG A 198 21.10 10.86 0.64
N TYR A 199 21.01 9.76 -0.11
CA TYR A 199 20.89 8.40 0.48
C TYR A 199 22.24 7.80 0.85
N LEU A 200 23.32 8.25 0.22
CA LEU A 200 24.68 7.80 0.53
C LEU A 200 25.34 8.75 1.53
N HIS A 201 26.15 8.17 2.41
CA HIS A 201 27.05 8.96 3.23
C HIS A 201 28.10 9.63 2.32
N PRO A 202 28.56 10.87 2.62
CA PRO A 202 29.62 11.54 1.86
C PRO A 202 30.91 10.71 1.70
N ASP A 203 31.14 9.75 2.61
CA ASP A 203 32.29 8.85 2.61
C ASP A 203 32.01 7.52 1.90
N ASP A 204 30.79 7.28 1.38
CA ASP A 204 30.50 6.06 0.62
C ASP A 204 31.29 6.11 -0.70
N ASP A 205 32.11 5.09 -0.89
CA ASP A 205 32.98 4.96 -2.06
C ASP A 205 32.15 4.53 -3.28
N CYS A 206 31.69 5.49 -4.04
CA CYS A 206 30.95 5.29 -5.28
C CYS A 206 31.70 4.44 -6.31
N SER A 207 33.05 4.29 -6.18
CA SER A 207 33.82 3.45 -7.09
C SER A 207 33.53 1.95 -6.91
N LYS A 208 32.93 1.59 -5.77
CA LYS A 208 32.52 0.20 -5.46
C LYS A 208 31.13 -0.16 -5.99
N LEU A 209 30.35 0.83 -6.39
CA LEU A 209 29.05 0.65 -7.05
C LEU A 209 29.19 0.60 -8.58
N LYS A 210 30.43 0.49 -9.09
CA LYS A 210 30.69 0.39 -10.51
C LYS A 210 30.15 -0.92 -11.05
N GLU A 211 29.26 -0.77 -12.03
CA GLU A 211 28.73 -1.80 -12.91
C GLU A 211 28.09 -2.94 -12.13
N ASP A 212 26.81 -2.81 -11.82
CA ASP A 212 26.00 -3.98 -11.49
C ASP A 212 26.11 -4.94 -12.69
N PRO A 213 26.79 -6.08 -12.53
CA PRO A 213 26.94 -7.02 -13.63
C PRO A 213 25.63 -7.73 -13.96
N ASP A 214 24.58 -7.50 -13.16
CA ASP A 214 23.26 -8.06 -13.36
C ASP A 214 22.31 -7.05 -13.99
N PRO A 215 21.98 -7.16 -15.28
CA PRO A 215 21.06 -6.27 -15.96
C PRO A 215 19.62 -6.37 -15.45
N ALA A 216 19.32 -7.35 -14.59
CA ALA A 216 17.97 -7.59 -14.06
C ALA A 216 17.37 -6.42 -13.29
N GLY A 217 18.20 -5.54 -12.72
CA GLY A 217 17.75 -4.32 -12.05
C GLY A 217 17.51 -3.13 -12.98
N LYS A 218 17.87 -3.24 -14.27
CA LYS A 218 17.70 -2.12 -15.20
C LYS A 218 16.26 -1.89 -15.60
N HIS A 219 15.51 -2.95 -15.85
CA HIS A 219 14.16 -2.89 -16.39
C HIS A 219 13.15 -3.53 -15.43
N LEU A 220 12.07 -2.80 -15.15
CA LEU A 220 10.99 -3.32 -14.32
C LEU A 220 10.25 -4.44 -15.04
N PRO A 221 10.11 -5.62 -14.43
CA PRO A 221 9.33 -6.71 -14.99
C PRO A 221 7.87 -6.61 -14.58
N LEU A 222 6.95 -7.00 -15.44
CA LEU A 222 5.61 -7.43 -15.08
C LEU A 222 5.61 -8.95 -14.95
N VAL A 223 5.50 -9.45 -13.73
CA VAL A 223 5.54 -10.87 -13.40
C VAL A 223 4.14 -11.41 -13.22
N HIS A 224 3.86 -12.55 -13.86
CA HIS A 224 2.64 -13.32 -13.68
C HIS A 224 2.96 -14.70 -13.14
N GLN A 225 2.22 -15.12 -12.12
CA GLN A 225 2.28 -16.48 -11.58
C GLN A 225 0.88 -17.10 -11.56
N ALA A 226 0.74 -18.26 -12.17
CA ALA A 226 -0.47 -19.10 -12.14
C ALA A 226 -0.09 -20.55 -12.40
N ASP A 227 -0.86 -21.50 -11.87
CA ASP A 227 -0.70 -22.95 -12.10
C ASP A 227 0.71 -23.48 -11.81
N GLY A 228 1.40 -22.87 -10.84
CA GLY A 228 2.77 -23.25 -10.46
C GLY A 228 3.85 -22.80 -11.46
N GLN A 229 3.51 -21.87 -12.36
CA GLN A 229 4.44 -21.29 -13.32
C GLN A 229 4.65 -19.80 -13.05
N THR A 230 5.87 -19.33 -13.25
CA THR A 230 6.23 -17.92 -13.25
C THR A 230 6.60 -17.49 -14.65
N THR A 231 5.98 -16.42 -15.13
CA THR A 231 6.20 -15.84 -16.46
C THR A 231 6.46 -14.35 -16.33
N ILE A 232 7.46 -13.84 -17.05
CA ILE A 232 7.65 -12.40 -17.20
C ILE A 232 6.88 -11.99 -18.46
N LEU A 233 5.80 -11.23 -18.28
CA LEU A 233 4.96 -10.78 -19.39
C LEU A 233 5.58 -9.64 -20.18
N GLU A 234 6.20 -8.73 -19.46
CA GLU A 234 6.84 -7.52 -20.02
C GLU A 234 8.10 -7.22 -19.21
N GLN A 235 9.17 -6.81 -19.91
CA GLN A 235 10.39 -6.26 -19.31
C GLN A 235 11.19 -5.49 -20.40
N PRO A 236 11.21 -4.15 -20.34
CA PRO A 236 10.54 -3.29 -19.36
C PRO A 236 9.01 -3.33 -19.49
N LEU A 237 8.30 -3.15 -18.37
CA LEU A 237 6.84 -3.04 -18.35
C LEU A 237 6.40 -1.66 -18.89
N ASP A 238 5.13 -1.56 -19.33
CA ASP A 238 4.52 -0.31 -19.76
C ASP A 238 3.60 0.24 -18.66
N PHE A 239 4.00 1.35 -18.05
CA PHE A 239 3.22 2.04 -17.01
C PHE A 239 1.88 2.59 -17.51
N THR A 240 1.78 2.95 -18.80
CA THR A 240 0.53 3.52 -19.36
C THR A 240 -0.63 2.54 -19.30
N THR A 241 -0.35 1.24 -19.33
CA THR A 241 -1.37 0.17 -19.36
C THR A 241 -1.40 -0.67 -18.08
N LEU A 242 -0.52 -0.38 -17.11
CA LEU A 242 -0.32 -1.24 -15.94
C LEU A 242 -1.57 -1.34 -15.05
N ALA A 243 -2.19 -0.20 -14.73
CA ALA A 243 -3.38 -0.18 -13.87
C ALA A 243 -4.57 -0.91 -14.51
N GLN A 244 -4.74 -0.81 -15.84
CA GLN A 244 -5.76 -1.56 -16.57
C GLN A 244 -5.54 -3.08 -16.49
N LYS A 245 -4.27 -3.53 -16.58
CA LYS A 245 -3.93 -4.94 -16.41
C LYS A 245 -4.25 -5.42 -14.99
N TYR A 246 -3.98 -4.58 -13.99
CA TYR A 246 -4.34 -4.89 -12.60
C TYR A 246 -5.85 -4.97 -12.39
N GLU A 247 -6.61 -4.04 -12.99
CA GLU A 247 -8.07 -4.03 -12.95
C GLU A 247 -8.65 -5.32 -13.56
N THR A 248 -8.21 -5.67 -14.77
CA THR A 248 -8.65 -6.89 -15.47
C THR A 248 -8.35 -8.12 -14.62
N PHE A 249 -7.13 -8.28 -14.13
CA PHE A 249 -6.75 -9.41 -13.28
C PHE A 249 -7.61 -9.50 -12.00
N ALA A 250 -7.84 -8.38 -11.32
CA ALA A 250 -8.60 -8.35 -10.08
C ALA A 250 -10.09 -8.71 -10.31
N THR A 251 -10.69 -8.15 -11.35
CA THR A 251 -12.11 -8.40 -11.69
C THR A 251 -12.35 -9.80 -12.21
N ASP A 252 -11.47 -10.32 -13.07
CA ASP A 252 -11.52 -11.70 -13.55
C ASP A 252 -11.36 -12.70 -12.39
N PHE A 253 -10.41 -12.45 -11.47
CA PHE A 253 -10.22 -13.28 -10.29
C PHE A 253 -11.49 -13.34 -9.42
N ILE A 254 -12.15 -12.22 -9.18
CA ILE A 254 -13.41 -12.18 -8.40
C ILE A 254 -14.50 -12.97 -9.11
N GLU A 255 -14.64 -12.82 -10.43
CA GLU A 255 -15.65 -13.52 -11.23
C GLU A 255 -15.41 -15.03 -11.26
N GLU A 256 -14.17 -15.47 -11.47
CA GLU A 256 -13.80 -16.88 -11.51
C GLU A 256 -13.98 -17.58 -10.16
N ASN A 257 -13.83 -16.84 -9.04
CA ASN A 257 -13.88 -17.42 -7.70
C ASN A 257 -15.14 -17.02 -6.91
N GLN A 258 -16.18 -16.53 -7.59
CA GLN A 258 -17.40 -16.05 -6.97
C GLN A 258 -18.13 -17.10 -6.11
N ASP A 259 -17.92 -18.40 -6.34
CA ASP A 259 -18.54 -19.51 -5.62
C ASP A 259 -17.67 -20.09 -4.48
N HIS A 260 -16.50 -19.49 -4.24
CA HIS A 260 -15.55 -19.91 -3.23
C HIS A 260 -15.18 -18.74 -2.31
N PRO A 261 -14.85 -18.97 -1.03
CA PRO A 261 -14.26 -17.92 -0.23
C PRO A 261 -12.90 -17.54 -0.82
N PHE A 262 -12.66 -16.25 -1.01
CA PHE A 262 -11.42 -15.75 -1.61
C PHE A 262 -10.77 -14.64 -0.79
N PHE A 263 -9.47 -14.51 -0.98
CA PHE A 263 -8.67 -13.39 -0.51
C PHE A 263 -7.96 -12.73 -1.69
N LEU A 264 -8.33 -11.48 -1.97
CA LEU A 264 -7.69 -10.64 -2.98
C LEU A 264 -6.85 -9.57 -2.27
N TYR A 265 -5.55 -9.65 -2.41
CA TYR A 265 -4.59 -8.64 -1.97
C TYR A 265 -4.22 -7.74 -3.15
N VAL A 266 -4.52 -6.44 -3.01
CA VAL A 266 -4.23 -5.42 -4.03
C VAL A 266 -3.22 -4.44 -3.45
N PRO A 267 -1.92 -4.81 -3.42
CA PRO A 267 -0.86 -3.88 -3.07
C PRO A 267 -0.58 -2.97 -4.26
N PHE A 268 -1.23 -1.81 -4.26
CA PHE A 268 -1.02 -0.82 -5.32
C PHE A 268 0.45 -0.43 -5.43
N SER A 269 0.89 -0.12 -6.63
CA SER A 269 2.12 0.62 -6.86
C SER A 269 1.91 2.13 -6.69
N HIS A 270 0.66 2.60 -6.83
CA HIS A 270 0.25 3.98 -6.61
C HIS A 270 0.25 4.31 -5.09
N VAL A 271 0.68 5.47 -4.70
CA VAL A 271 1.11 6.64 -5.48
C VAL A 271 2.62 6.83 -5.42
N HIS A 272 3.38 5.74 -5.26
CA HIS A 272 4.85 5.79 -5.16
C HIS A 272 5.44 6.49 -6.39
N VAL A 273 6.56 7.16 -6.20
CA VAL A 273 7.33 7.72 -7.32
C VAL A 273 7.96 6.61 -8.15
N THR A 274 8.13 6.82 -9.44
CA THR A 274 8.76 5.88 -10.35
C THR A 274 10.28 6.07 -10.37
N ALA A 275 10.79 7.10 -10.99
CA ALA A 275 12.21 7.38 -11.02
C ALA A 275 12.50 8.78 -10.46
N TYR A 276 13.70 8.95 -9.88
CA TYR A 276 14.09 10.20 -9.21
C TYR A 276 14.26 11.39 -10.14
N ASP A 277 14.75 11.15 -11.33
CA ASP A 277 15.15 12.16 -12.31
C ASP A 277 14.06 12.49 -13.35
N GLN A 278 12.92 11.77 -13.29
CA GLN A 278 11.81 12.05 -14.19
C GLN A 278 11.07 13.34 -13.76
N PRO A 279 10.68 14.20 -14.71
CA PRO A 279 9.88 15.39 -14.39
C PRO A 279 8.49 15.02 -13.85
N GLU A 280 7.91 13.92 -14.33
CA GLU A 280 6.68 13.31 -13.82
C GLU A 280 7.06 12.05 -13.04
N LYS A 281 7.06 12.17 -11.72
CA LYS A 281 7.55 11.11 -10.82
C LYS A 281 6.55 10.01 -10.52
N GLN A 282 5.29 10.17 -10.92
CA GLN A 282 4.26 9.14 -10.89
C GLN A 282 3.85 8.80 -12.31
N TYR A 283 3.23 7.64 -12.49
CA TYR A 283 2.61 7.26 -13.74
C TYR A 283 1.09 7.21 -13.59
N ALA A 284 0.40 7.44 -14.69
CA ALA A 284 -1.01 7.20 -14.84
C ALA A 284 -1.30 6.87 -16.31
N GLY A 285 -2.28 6.02 -16.56
CA GLY A 285 -2.76 5.72 -17.91
C GLY A 285 -3.31 6.95 -18.60
N CYS A 286 -3.38 6.91 -19.92
CA CYS A 286 -3.72 8.05 -20.78
C CYS A 286 -5.03 8.76 -20.40
N VAL A 287 -6.02 8.03 -19.87
CA VAL A 287 -7.30 8.61 -19.43
C VAL A 287 -7.12 9.54 -18.23
N TRP A 288 -6.14 9.29 -17.40
CA TRP A 288 -5.90 10.00 -16.15
C TRP A 288 -4.83 11.08 -16.23
N LYS A 289 -3.90 10.96 -17.18
CA LYS A 289 -2.80 11.92 -17.39
C LYS A 289 -3.35 13.33 -17.62
N GLY A 290 -2.97 14.28 -16.75
CA GLY A 290 -3.45 15.66 -16.79
C GLY A 290 -4.92 15.87 -16.37
N SER A 291 -5.57 14.86 -15.78
CA SER A 291 -6.98 14.93 -15.39
C SER A 291 -7.23 15.68 -14.08
N THR A 292 -6.20 15.87 -13.26
CA THR A 292 -6.34 16.49 -11.93
C THR A 292 -5.51 17.76 -11.78
N THR A 293 -5.89 18.59 -10.82
CA THR A 293 -5.14 19.83 -10.49
C THR A 293 -3.92 19.58 -9.59
N ARG A 294 -3.73 18.34 -9.14
CA ARG A 294 -2.56 17.95 -8.33
C ARG A 294 -1.39 17.41 -9.16
N GLY A 295 -1.46 17.50 -10.49
CA GLY A 295 -0.43 16.97 -11.39
C GLY A 295 -0.32 15.45 -11.31
N ALA A 296 0.85 14.90 -11.67
CA ALA A 296 1.08 13.47 -11.78
C ALA A 296 0.69 12.66 -10.52
N PHE A 297 0.93 13.19 -9.32
CA PHE A 297 0.48 12.57 -8.07
C PHE A 297 -1.05 12.42 -8.01
N GLY A 298 -1.77 13.48 -8.37
CA GLY A 298 -3.23 13.46 -8.37
C GLY A 298 -3.79 12.54 -9.44
N ASP A 299 -3.16 12.50 -10.61
CA ASP A 299 -3.56 11.65 -11.74
C ASP A 299 -3.38 10.16 -11.38
N ALA A 300 -2.23 9.80 -10.79
CA ALA A 300 -1.99 8.45 -10.27
C ALA A 300 -2.99 8.05 -9.18
N LEU A 301 -3.30 8.96 -8.26
CA LEU A 301 -4.30 8.69 -7.22
C LEU A 301 -5.72 8.53 -7.79
N ALA A 302 -6.09 9.30 -8.83
CA ALA A 302 -7.37 9.16 -9.50
C ALA A 302 -7.48 7.83 -10.26
N GLU A 303 -6.40 7.36 -10.86
CA GLU A 303 -6.32 6.03 -11.48
C GLU A 303 -6.49 4.92 -10.44
N ALA A 304 -5.79 5.00 -9.30
CA ALA A 304 -5.97 4.05 -8.21
C ALA A 304 -7.40 4.04 -7.65
N ASP A 305 -8.02 5.21 -7.51
CA ASP A 305 -9.42 5.34 -7.11
C ASP A 305 -10.38 4.66 -8.10
N SER A 306 -10.11 4.77 -9.40
CA SER A 306 -10.88 4.07 -10.44
C SER A 306 -10.77 2.55 -10.31
N LEU A 307 -9.57 2.02 -10.08
CA LEU A 307 -9.36 0.58 -9.86
C LEU A 307 -10.13 0.08 -8.61
N VAL A 308 -10.13 0.86 -7.53
CA VAL A 308 -10.97 0.57 -6.35
C VAL A 308 -12.45 0.53 -6.74
N GLY A 309 -12.88 1.49 -7.57
CA GLY A 309 -14.24 1.54 -8.11
C GLY A 309 -14.63 0.31 -8.93
N ALA A 310 -13.74 -0.15 -9.81
CA ALA A 310 -13.95 -1.32 -10.66
C ALA A 310 -14.07 -2.61 -9.83
N ILE A 311 -13.20 -2.82 -8.85
CA ILE A 311 -13.27 -3.94 -7.90
C ILE A 311 -14.62 -3.93 -7.15
N HIS A 312 -15.01 -2.78 -6.62
CA HIS A 312 -16.28 -2.65 -5.90
C HIS A 312 -17.48 -2.89 -6.83
N ALA A 313 -17.46 -2.35 -8.04
CA ALA A 313 -18.52 -2.58 -9.03
C ALA A 313 -18.66 -4.08 -9.41
N LYS A 314 -17.54 -4.79 -9.54
CA LYS A 314 -17.55 -6.24 -9.79
C LYS A 314 -18.16 -7.03 -8.61
N LEU A 315 -17.86 -6.65 -7.38
CA LEU A 315 -18.50 -7.25 -6.19
C LEU A 315 -20.01 -6.98 -6.16
N GLN A 316 -20.46 -5.80 -6.61
CA GLN A 316 -21.88 -5.44 -6.71
C GLN A 316 -22.57 -6.24 -7.82
N GLU A 317 -21.96 -6.30 -8.99
CA GLU A 317 -22.48 -7.06 -10.16
C GLU A 317 -22.74 -8.53 -9.80
N LEU A 318 -21.84 -9.12 -9.01
CA LEU A 318 -21.91 -10.53 -8.61
C LEU A 318 -22.67 -10.76 -7.28
N GLU A 319 -23.24 -9.71 -6.68
CA GLU A 319 -23.96 -9.75 -5.40
C GLU A 319 -23.11 -10.29 -4.23
N LEU A 320 -21.79 -9.96 -4.22
CA LEU A 320 -20.82 -10.44 -3.22
C LEU A 320 -20.56 -9.45 -2.08
N GLU A 321 -21.04 -8.19 -2.16
CA GLU A 321 -20.72 -7.14 -1.16
C GLU A 321 -21.12 -7.51 0.26
N GLU A 322 -22.27 -8.17 0.44
CA GLU A 322 -22.77 -8.56 1.77
C GLU A 322 -21.93 -9.67 2.42
N ASN A 323 -21.11 -10.37 1.62
CA ASN A 323 -20.21 -11.42 2.10
C ASN A 323 -18.73 -11.04 1.95
N THR A 324 -18.39 -9.75 1.76
CA THR A 324 -17.02 -9.32 1.50
C THR A 324 -16.61 -8.20 2.44
N LEU A 325 -15.54 -8.43 3.21
CA LEU A 325 -14.83 -7.38 3.96
C LEU A 325 -13.79 -6.74 3.04
N ILE A 326 -13.91 -5.43 2.83
CA ILE A 326 -12.91 -4.60 2.17
C ILE A 326 -12.15 -3.82 3.26
N LEU A 327 -10.83 -3.98 3.31
CA LEU A 327 -9.92 -3.17 4.12
C LEU A 327 -9.08 -2.28 3.22
N PHE A 328 -8.91 -1.02 3.58
CA PHE A 328 -8.08 -0.05 2.89
C PHE A 328 -7.07 0.55 3.87
N ALA A 329 -5.80 0.62 3.47
CA ALA A 329 -4.74 1.30 4.21
C ALA A 329 -3.55 1.64 3.28
N SER A 330 -2.51 2.31 3.82
CA SER A 330 -1.21 2.50 3.16
C SER A 330 -0.11 1.77 3.91
N ASP A 331 0.95 1.42 3.20
CA ASP A 331 2.10 0.70 3.78
C ASP A 331 2.94 1.58 4.70
N ASN A 332 3.05 2.86 4.43
CA ASN A 332 3.64 3.89 5.28
C ASN A 332 3.03 5.26 4.98
N GLY A 333 3.53 6.29 5.62
CA GLY A 333 3.14 7.67 5.34
C GLY A 333 3.82 8.24 4.09
N LEU A 334 3.53 9.49 3.80
CA LEU A 334 4.01 10.23 2.63
C LEU A 334 5.54 10.33 2.56
N TRP A 335 6.07 10.49 1.35
CA TRP A 335 7.50 10.67 1.13
C TRP A 335 7.87 12.14 0.94
N LEU A 336 8.01 12.88 2.04
CA LEU A 336 8.22 14.34 2.04
C LEU A 336 9.34 14.84 1.12
N PRO A 337 10.53 14.20 1.03
CA PRO A 337 11.59 14.62 0.12
C PRO A 337 11.19 14.74 -1.35
N MET A 338 10.12 14.06 -1.77
CA MET A 338 9.61 14.13 -3.14
C MET A 338 8.81 15.40 -3.43
N GLY A 339 8.62 16.30 -2.46
CA GLY A 339 7.90 17.54 -2.65
C GLY A 339 6.44 17.32 -3.06
N LEU A 340 6.01 17.89 -4.19
CA LEU A 340 4.63 17.75 -4.68
C LEU A 340 4.28 16.31 -5.09
N SER A 341 5.27 15.52 -5.45
CA SER A 341 5.12 14.08 -5.75
C SER A 341 5.13 13.20 -4.51
N GLY A 342 5.38 13.74 -3.34
CA GLY A 342 5.46 13.00 -2.08
C GLY A 342 4.15 12.88 -1.30
N GLY A 343 3.11 13.63 -1.68
CA GLY A 343 1.81 13.61 -1.00
C GLY A 343 1.64 14.63 0.13
N SER A 344 0.66 14.39 1.00
CA SER A 344 0.25 15.29 2.08
C SER A 344 0.10 14.57 3.42
N ALA A 345 0.77 15.09 4.44
CA ALA A 345 0.63 14.61 5.82
C ALA A 345 -0.73 15.01 6.46
N GLY A 346 -1.44 15.97 5.89
CA GLY A 346 -2.60 16.57 6.54
C GLY A 346 -2.21 17.21 7.87
N LEU A 347 -2.75 16.70 8.96
CA LEU A 347 -2.46 17.21 10.32
C LEU A 347 -1.14 16.67 10.91
N PHE A 348 -0.57 15.61 10.35
CA PHE A 348 0.55 14.87 10.94
C PHE A 348 1.90 15.39 10.49
N THR A 349 2.27 16.58 10.90
CA THR A 349 3.43 17.30 10.39
C THR A 349 4.72 17.09 11.19
N GLY A 350 4.67 16.46 12.36
CA GLY A 350 5.85 16.28 13.24
C GLY A 350 6.51 17.63 13.58
N ARG A 351 5.70 18.65 13.87
CA ARG A 351 6.12 20.07 13.95
C ARG A 351 7.17 20.38 14.98
N TYR A 352 7.31 19.54 15.99
CA TYR A 352 8.33 19.73 17.04
C TYR A 352 9.74 19.43 16.53
N ALA A 353 9.88 18.57 15.52
CA ALA A 353 11.18 18.25 14.94
C ALA A 353 11.89 19.53 14.43
N ASP A 354 13.18 19.61 14.64
CA ASP A 354 14.05 20.68 14.13
C ASP A 354 14.50 20.44 12.67
N TYR A 355 13.96 19.39 12.05
CA TYR A 355 14.11 19.02 10.65
C TYR A 355 12.74 18.85 9.99
N TRP A 356 12.70 18.94 8.67
CA TRP A 356 11.43 18.92 7.92
C TRP A 356 10.96 17.54 7.48
N ASP A 357 11.87 16.54 7.41
CA ASP A 357 11.53 15.19 6.92
C ASP A 357 10.98 14.32 8.06
N THR A 358 9.69 14.48 8.32
CA THR A 358 8.91 13.75 9.34
C THR A 358 7.95 12.75 8.72
N GLY A 359 8.12 12.43 7.43
CA GLY A 359 7.35 11.46 6.66
C GLY A 359 7.94 10.06 6.69
N LYS A 360 7.80 9.35 5.57
CA LYS A 360 8.30 7.99 5.32
C LYS A 360 9.71 7.79 5.89
N GLY A 361 9.92 6.69 6.59
CA GLY A 361 11.18 6.39 7.28
C GLY A 361 11.24 6.89 8.73
N SER A 362 10.31 7.75 9.18
CA SER A 362 10.27 8.25 10.55
C SER A 362 9.10 7.64 11.34
N THR A 363 9.21 7.69 12.68
CA THR A 363 8.11 7.28 13.58
C THR A 363 7.24 8.46 14.04
N TRP A 364 7.40 9.64 13.45
CA TRP A 364 6.44 10.72 13.58
C TRP A 364 5.09 10.29 12.97
N GLU A 365 3.98 10.89 13.42
CA GLU A 365 2.65 10.51 12.90
C GLU A 365 2.60 10.53 11.37
N GLY A 366 3.23 11.54 10.73
CA GLY A 366 3.28 11.65 9.27
C GLY A 366 3.98 10.51 8.54
N GLY A 367 4.92 9.83 9.20
CA GLY A 367 5.67 8.71 8.60
C GLY A 367 5.02 7.35 8.78
N ILE A 368 4.16 7.19 9.80
CA ILE A 368 3.70 5.85 10.19
C ILE A 368 2.17 5.72 10.36
N ARG A 369 1.44 6.84 10.44
CA ARG A 369 -0.02 6.83 10.54
C ARG A 369 -0.64 7.03 9.16
N SER A 370 -1.46 6.07 8.71
CA SER A 370 -2.02 6.01 7.37
C SER A 370 -3.53 6.24 7.34
N PRO A 371 -4.09 6.75 6.22
CA PRO A 371 -5.54 6.76 6.02
C PRO A 371 -6.05 5.32 5.91
N SER A 372 -7.16 5.01 6.59
CA SER A 372 -7.70 3.66 6.54
C SER A 372 -9.19 3.58 6.83
N PHE A 373 -9.82 2.56 6.28
CA PHE A 373 -11.21 2.21 6.56
C PHE A 373 -11.46 0.71 6.38
N ALA A 374 -12.58 0.26 6.92
CA ALA A 374 -13.16 -1.06 6.67
C ALA A 374 -14.58 -0.91 6.15
N HIS A 375 -14.91 -1.63 5.07
CA HIS A 375 -16.25 -1.69 4.52
C HIS A 375 -16.74 -3.13 4.45
N TRP A 376 -17.95 -3.39 4.93
CA TRP A 376 -18.66 -4.66 4.80
C TRP A 376 -20.15 -4.39 4.84
N LYS A 377 -20.77 -4.42 3.68
CA LYS A 377 -22.17 -4.06 3.51
C LYS A 377 -23.10 -4.89 4.40
N GLY A 378 -23.94 -4.22 5.16
CA GLY A 378 -24.90 -4.86 6.07
C GLY A 378 -24.28 -5.42 7.37
N THR A 379 -22.95 -5.43 7.51
CA THR A 379 -22.23 -5.94 8.68
C THR A 379 -21.54 -4.80 9.43
N ILE A 380 -20.87 -3.88 8.74
CA ILE A 380 -20.28 -2.68 9.35
C ILE A 380 -21.25 -1.51 9.15
N GLU A 381 -21.49 -0.74 10.24
CA GLU A 381 -22.38 0.41 10.22
C GLU A 381 -21.82 1.54 9.34
N PRO A 382 -22.57 2.03 8.36
CA PRO A 382 -22.16 3.16 7.53
C PRO A 382 -21.95 4.43 8.36
N PHE A 383 -21.07 5.33 7.87
CA PHE A 383 -20.72 6.60 8.51
C PHE A 383 -20.15 6.46 9.92
N SER A 384 -19.69 5.26 10.29
CA SER A 384 -19.08 5.03 11.59
C SER A 384 -17.58 5.37 11.59
N ARG A 385 -17.03 5.63 12.77
CA ARG A 385 -15.61 5.95 12.95
C ARG A 385 -15.10 5.30 14.23
N SER A 386 -13.83 4.90 14.21
CA SER A 386 -13.13 4.47 15.42
C SER A 386 -11.81 5.23 15.54
N ALA A 387 -11.50 5.69 16.75
CA ALA A 387 -10.22 6.27 17.12
C ALA A 387 -9.34 5.27 17.89
N GLU A 388 -9.78 4.03 18.00
CA GLU A 388 -9.03 2.96 18.65
C GLU A 388 -7.72 2.69 17.88
N VAL A 389 -6.66 2.40 18.62
CA VAL A 389 -5.34 2.12 18.05
C VAL A 389 -5.37 0.76 17.39
N VAL A 390 -5.13 0.75 16.08
CA VAL A 390 -4.99 -0.46 15.26
C VAL A 390 -3.75 -0.35 14.39
N SER A 391 -3.27 -1.48 13.89
CA SER A 391 -2.06 -1.53 13.07
C SER A 391 -2.22 -2.49 11.89
N SER A 392 -1.38 -2.33 10.87
CA SER A 392 -1.27 -3.33 9.81
C SER A 392 -0.84 -4.71 10.31
N LEU A 393 -0.20 -4.79 11.50
CA LEU A 393 0.05 -6.04 12.22
C LEU A 393 -1.24 -6.83 12.52
N ASP A 394 -2.36 -6.14 12.68
CA ASP A 394 -3.63 -6.71 13.13
C ASP A 394 -4.39 -7.41 11.99
N VAL A 395 -3.96 -7.22 10.74
CA VAL A 395 -4.62 -7.81 9.57
C VAL A 395 -4.62 -9.33 9.65
N MET A 396 -3.46 -9.96 9.85
CA MET A 396 -3.38 -11.41 9.93
C MET A 396 -4.24 -12.01 11.05
N PRO A 397 -4.16 -11.57 12.33
CA PRO A 397 -5.02 -12.10 13.39
C PRO A 397 -6.51 -11.83 13.15
N THR A 398 -6.88 -10.68 12.58
CA THR A 398 -8.28 -10.36 12.28
C THR A 398 -8.85 -11.23 11.17
N LEU A 399 -8.16 -11.35 10.03
CA LEU A 399 -8.64 -12.21 8.95
C LEU A 399 -8.67 -13.68 9.37
N SER A 400 -7.70 -14.12 10.17
CA SER A 400 -7.72 -15.48 10.74
C SER A 400 -8.94 -15.71 11.64
N SER A 401 -9.24 -14.76 12.53
CA SER A 401 -10.41 -14.82 13.42
C SER A 401 -11.71 -14.88 12.63
N LEU A 402 -11.88 -13.97 11.64
CA LEU A 402 -13.08 -13.94 10.80
C LEU A 402 -13.22 -15.18 9.90
N ALA A 403 -12.13 -15.81 9.53
CA ALA A 403 -12.11 -17.07 8.79
C ALA A 403 -12.31 -18.30 9.70
N GLY A 404 -12.34 -18.13 11.02
CA GLY A 404 -12.49 -19.20 11.99
C GLY A 404 -11.25 -20.08 12.14
N ILE A 405 -10.04 -19.54 11.93
CA ILE A 405 -8.76 -20.26 12.03
C ILE A 405 -7.90 -19.73 13.17
N SER A 406 -7.15 -20.62 13.81
CA SER A 406 -6.22 -20.25 14.86
C SER A 406 -4.91 -19.72 14.28
N LEU A 407 -4.31 -18.76 14.98
CA LEU A 407 -2.96 -18.28 14.66
C LEU A 407 -1.92 -19.36 14.87
N PRO A 408 -0.75 -19.28 14.19
CA PRO A 408 0.37 -20.20 14.42
C PRO A 408 0.78 -20.22 15.89
N PRO A 409 0.77 -21.41 16.56
CA PRO A 409 1.07 -21.49 18.00
C PRO A 409 2.57 -21.49 18.31
N ASP A 410 3.41 -21.63 17.30
CA ASP A 410 4.87 -21.82 17.41
C ASP A 410 5.64 -20.50 17.45
N ARG A 411 4.95 -19.37 17.33
CA ARG A 411 5.58 -18.04 17.23
C ARG A 411 4.78 -16.95 17.91
N VAL A 412 5.47 -15.86 18.27
CA VAL A 412 4.81 -14.64 18.78
C VAL A 412 4.18 -13.89 17.62
N ILE A 413 2.89 -13.61 17.71
CA ILE A 413 2.16 -12.67 16.86
C ILE A 413 2.04 -11.36 17.62
N ASP A 414 2.55 -10.27 17.06
CA ASP A 414 2.55 -8.95 17.68
C ASP A 414 1.23 -8.21 17.45
N GLY A 415 0.56 -8.50 16.31
CA GLY A 415 -0.77 -7.99 15.99
C GLY A 415 -1.87 -8.53 16.90
N ARG A 416 -3.01 -7.86 16.89
CA ARG A 416 -4.22 -8.17 17.67
C ARG A 416 -5.44 -8.31 16.76
N ASP A 417 -6.39 -9.12 17.15
CA ASP A 417 -7.68 -9.20 16.47
C ASP A 417 -8.46 -7.89 16.68
N MET A 418 -8.74 -7.17 15.59
CA MET A 418 -9.51 -5.92 15.60
C MET A 418 -10.99 -6.13 15.19
N SER A 419 -11.46 -7.38 15.07
CA SER A 419 -12.83 -7.67 14.63
C SER A 419 -13.90 -7.00 15.51
N ASP A 420 -13.68 -6.91 16.81
CA ASP A 420 -14.60 -6.22 17.71
C ASP A 420 -14.66 -4.70 17.45
N ILE A 421 -13.55 -4.07 17.07
CA ILE A 421 -13.52 -2.67 16.65
C ILE A 421 -14.31 -2.50 15.35
N LEU A 422 -14.12 -3.40 14.40
CA LEU A 422 -14.77 -3.33 13.09
C LEU A 422 -16.29 -3.53 13.20
N LEU A 423 -16.72 -4.53 13.97
CA LEU A 423 -18.09 -5.03 13.96
C LEU A 423 -18.97 -4.53 15.10
N ARG A 424 -18.40 -4.10 16.25
CA ARG A 424 -19.15 -3.86 17.49
C ARG A 424 -18.74 -2.63 18.29
N ASP A 425 -17.95 -1.73 17.70
CA ASP A 425 -17.36 -0.57 18.40
C ASP A 425 -16.57 -0.98 19.67
N GLY A 426 -15.86 -2.11 19.58
CA GLY A 426 -14.99 -2.61 20.64
C GLY A 426 -13.78 -1.70 20.87
N GLN A 427 -13.03 -2.01 21.94
CA GLN A 427 -11.79 -1.31 22.26
C GLN A 427 -10.58 -2.02 21.66
N SER A 428 -9.50 -1.25 21.47
CA SER A 428 -8.21 -1.79 21.03
C SER A 428 -7.64 -2.78 22.04
N HIS A 429 -7.09 -3.87 21.53
CA HIS A 429 -6.33 -4.83 22.33
C HIS A 429 -4.84 -4.47 22.44
N HIS A 430 -4.44 -3.30 21.94
CA HIS A 430 -3.10 -2.75 22.12
C HIS A 430 -3.06 -1.83 23.35
N ASP A 431 -2.70 -2.37 24.53
CA ASP A 431 -2.36 -1.50 25.66
C ASP A 431 -1.17 -0.61 25.31
N PHE A 432 -0.19 -1.19 24.63
CA PHE A 432 0.99 -0.51 24.10
C PHE A 432 1.27 -1.00 22.68
N LEU A 433 1.41 -0.08 21.73
CA LEU A 433 1.89 -0.36 20.39
C LEU A 433 3.33 0.12 20.26
N MET A 434 4.26 -0.81 20.06
CA MET A 434 5.68 -0.53 19.88
C MET A 434 5.95 -0.16 18.43
N LEU A 435 6.53 1.02 18.21
CA LEU A 435 6.90 1.55 16.89
C LEU A 435 8.42 1.45 16.72
N TYR A 436 8.83 0.49 15.93
CA TYR A 436 10.24 0.28 15.61
C TYR A 436 10.69 1.20 14.48
N GLY A 437 11.89 1.76 14.58
CA GLY A 437 12.41 2.72 13.62
C GLY A 437 13.93 2.68 13.49
N PHE A 438 14.44 3.59 12.67
CA PHE A 438 15.85 3.63 12.25
C PHE A 438 16.81 4.27 13.26
N CYS A 439 16.35 4.71 14.39
CA CYS A 439 17.13 5.43 15.39
C CYS A 439 18.27 4.62 16.04
N HIS A 440 18.27 3.33 15.93
CA HIS A 440 19.20 2.46 16.66
C HIS A 440 20.27 1.83 15.76
N LEU A 441 20.67 2.52 14.69
CA LEU A 441 21.66 2.05 13.73
C LEU A 441 23.09 1.97 14.34
N GLY A 442 23.28 1.19 15.41
CA GLY A 442 24.60 0.97 15.99
C GLY A 442 25.11 -0.46 15.83
N ASP A 443 24.29 -1.46 16.09
CA ASP A 443 24.66 -2.87 16.11
C ASP A 443 23.78 -3.74 15.19
N GLY A 444 23.49 -3.26 13.99
CA GLY A 444 22.74 -3.99 12.97
C GLY A 444 21.24 -3.93 13.18
N GLY A 445 20.70 -2.92 13.90
CA GLY A 445 19.34 -2.99 14.30
C GLY A 445 18.51 -1.74 14.28
N TYR A 446 17.28 -2.00 14.01
CA TYR A 446 16.14 -1.17 14.31
C TYR A 446 15.79 -1.39 15.78
N GLY A 447 15.45 -0.32 16.50
CA GLY A 447 14.98 -0.42 17.87
C GLY A 447 13.62 0.25 18.02
N ILE A 448 13.05 0.15 19.22
CA ILE A 448 11.81 0.86 19.54
C ILE A 448 12.11 2.36 19.55
N SER A 449 11.59 3.08 18.58
CA SER A 449 11.74 4.52 18.47
C SER A 449 10.64 5.27 19.21
N ALA A 450 9.41 4.73 19.19
CA ALA A 450 8.29 5.31 19.92
C ALA A 450 7.34 4.24 20.46
N VAL A 451 6.52 4.61 21.43
CA VAL A 451 5.46 3.77 22.01
C VAL A 451 4.16 4.56 22.03
N ARG A 452 3.08 3.97 21.51
CA ARG A 452 1.72 4.50 21.59
C ARG A 452 0.96 3.83 22.76
N HIS A 453 0.32 4.63 23.61
CA HIS A 453 -0.51 4.16 24.72
C HIS A 453 -1.73 5.07 24.92
N GLY A 454 -2.91 4.57 24.60
CA GLY A 454 -4.12 5.38 24.60
C GLY A 454 -3.94 6.66 23.77
N LYS A 455 -4.07 7.84 24.34
CA LYS A 455 -3.83 9.13 23.67
C LYS A 455 -2.36 9.57 23.64
N TYR A 456 -1.50 8.89 24.38
CA TYR A 456 -0.11 9.27 24.53
C TYR A 456 0.79 8.61 23.50
N LYS A 457 1.75 9.35 22.99
CA LYS A 457 2.87 8.83 22.21
C LYS A 457 4.18 9.32 22.79
N ALA A 458 5.05 8.39 23.11
CA ALA A 458 6.34 8.65 23.70
C ALA A 458 7.46 8.26 22.72
N HIS A 459 8.32 9.22 22.35
CA HIS A 459 9.49 8.95 21.53
C HIS A 459 10.71 8.75 22.44
N PHE A 460 11.33 7.60 22.36
CA PHE A 460 12.62 7.27 22.98
C PHE A 460 13.79 7.66 22.07
N CYS A 461 13.50 7.75 20.79
CA CYS A 461 14.42 8.24 19.80
C CYS A 461 13.66 8.88 18.63
N THR A 462 14.11 10.02 18.15
CA THR A 462 13.61 10.68 16.95
C THR A 462 14.70 10.76 15.89
N SER A 463 14.32 10.59 14.63
CA SER A 463 15.18 10.79 13.46
C SER A 463 14.33 11.33 12.30
N PRO A 464 14.93 12.05 11.37
CA PRO A 464 14.32 12.26 10.06
C PRO A 464 14.00 10.94 9.37
N GLY A 465 13.19 11.00 8.32
CA GLY A 465 12.94 9.88 7.43
C GLY A 465 14.22 9.44 6.73
N PHE A 466 14.38 9.81 5.48
CA PHE A 466 15.57 9.44 4.69
C PHE A 466 16.66 10.52 4.67
N VAL A 467 16.26 11.80 4.78
CA VAL A 467 17.19 12.92 4.63
C VAL A 467 17.98 13.19 5.91
N ASN A 468 19.29 13.01 5.86
CA ASN A 468 20.21 13.26 6.98
C ASN A 468 19.89 12.49 8.28
N SER A 469 19.31 11.29 8.17
CA SER A 469 18.86 10.51 9.32
C SER A 469 19.98 10.23 10.34
N ARG A 470 21.20 9.97 9.88
CA ARG A 470 22.35 9.67 10.78
C ARG A 470 22.81 10.88 11.61
N ASN A 471 22.68 12.08 11.07
CA ASN A 471 23.22 13.31 11.71
C ASN A 471 22.20 14.00 12.63
N ASN A 472 20.91 13.71 12.46
CA ASN A 472 19.82 14.36 13.20
C ASN A 472 19.04 13.37 14.09
N THR A 473 19.67 12.28 14.50
CA THR A 473 19.08 11.33 15.43
C THR A 473 19.25 11.85 16.87
N GLN A 474 18.14 11.97 17.59
CA GLN A 474 18.12 12.36 18.99
C GLN A 474 17.57 11.23 19.86
N LYS A 475 18.34 10.82 20.88
CA LYS A 475 17.94 9.82 21.88
C LYS A 475 17.53 10.50 23.18
N TYR A 476 16.47 10.00 23.79
CA TYR A 476 15.93 10.48 25.07
C TYR A 476 16.21 9.40 26.13
N GLU A 477 17.40 9.42 26.72
CA GLU A 477 17.93 8.33 27.55
C GLU A 477 17.23 8.19 28.91
N GLN A 478 16.83 9.32 29.51
CA GLN A 478 16.27 9.32 30.86
C GLN A 478 14.74 9.28 30.86
N TYR A 479 14.09 10.14 30.10
CA TYR A 479 12.66 10.20 29.93
C TYR A 479 12.34 10.47 28.46
N PRO A 480 11.31 9.83 27.90
CA PRO A 480 10.96 10.03 26.50
C PRO A 480 10.36 11.42 26.25
N LEU A 481 10.42 11.85 25.00
CA LEU A 481 9.64 12.98 24.49
C LEU A 481 8.17 12.54 24.40
N LEU A 482 7.27 13.17 25.18
CA LEU A 482 5.88 12.72 25.34
C LEU A 482 4.89 13.71 24.73
N PHE A 483 3.95 13.20 23.93
CA PHE A 483 2.85 13.97 23.33
C PHE A 483 1.48 13.37 23.70
N ASP A 484 0.44 14.22 23.73
CA ASP A 484 -0.98 13.85 23.63
C ASP A 484 -1.40 14.01 22.17
N VAL A 485 -1.28 12.97 21.35
CA VAL A 485 -1.51 13.05 19.88
C VAL A 485 -2.99 13.08 19.50
N GLU A 486 -3.92 13.00 20.44
CA GLU A 486 -5.33 13.31 20.18
C GLU A 486 -5.58 14.82 20.20
N LYS A 487 -4.92 15.54 21.12
CA LYS A 487 -5.02 17.01 21.20
C LYS A 487 -4.02 17.71 20.30
N ASP A 488 -2.88 17.11 20.08
CA ASP A 488 -1.76 17.62 19.27
C ASP A 488 -1.33 16.59 18.21
N PRO A 489 -2.16 16.36 17.19
CA PRO A 489 -1.84 15.40 16.14
C PRO A 489 -0.64 15.80 15.29
N SER A 490 -0.24 17.07 15.33
CA SER A 490 0.96 17.58 14.66
C SER A 490 2.26 17.36 15.42
N GLU A 491 2.18 16.80 16.64
CA GLU A 491 3.33 16.59 17.53
C GLU A 491 4.19 17.87 17.67
N SER A 492 3.51 19.01 17.96
CA SER A 492 4.12 20.35 18.02
C SER A 492 4.43 20.82 19.43
N MET A 493 3.70 20.32 20.43
CA MET A 493 3.74 20.78 21.82
C MET A 493 3.88 19.59 22.78
N PRO A 494 5.11 19.11 23.04
CA PRO A 494 5.30 17.99 23.92
C PRO A 494 4.86 18.30 25.36
N ILE A 495 4.26 17.32 26.01
CA ILE A 495 3.97 17.34 27.46
C ILE A 495 5.29 17.31 28.25
N SER A 496 6.28 16.58 27.71
CA SER A 496 7.61 16.47 28.28
C SER A 496 8.67 16.43 27.19
N THR A 497 9.79 17.10 27.46
CA THR A 497 10.98 17.19 26.59
C THR A 497 12.17 16.39 27.15
N GLY A 498 11.93 15.29 27.85
CA GLY A 498 12.97 14.48 28.50
C GLY A 498 13.01 14.68 30.04
N GLU A 499 11.92 15.12 30.62
CA GLU A 499 11.73 15.32 32.06
C GLU A 499 10.42 14.66 32.54
N ILE A 500 10.25 14.54 33.84
CA ILE A 500 9.02 13.99 34.44
C ILE A 500 7.87 14.98 34.25
N PRO A 501 6.72 14.60 33.69
CA PRO A 501 5.53 15.45 33.57
C PRO A 501 5.04 15.95 34.95
N ARG A 502 4.50 17.16 34.96
CA ARG A 502 3.97 17.78 36.19
C ARG A 502 2.62 17.21 36.57
N GLU A 503 1.76 17.01 35.58
CA GLU A 503 0.42 16.49 35.81
C GLU A 503 0.46 15.01 36.21
N PRO A 504 -0.31 14.58 37.24
CA PRO A 504 -0.28 13.21 37.73
C PRO A 504 -0.65 12.15 36.68
N ASP A 505 -1.64 12.42 35.82
CA ASP A 505 -2.09 11.47 34.79
C ASP A 505 -1.02 11.28 33.73
N ASP A 506 -0.40 12.36 33.27
CA ASP A 506 0.68 12.33 32.28
C ASP A 506 1.92 11.60 32.82
N ARG A 507 2.24 11.84 34.09
CA ARG A 507 3.32 11.13 34.80
C ARG A 507 3.05 9.63 34.89
N SER A 508 1.85 9.25 35.30
CA SER A 508 1.44 7.85 35.39
C SER A 508 1.50 7.16 34.02
N ALA A 509 1.05 7.83 32.96
CA ALA A 509 1.14 7.32 31.59
C ALA A 509 2.60 7.13 31.15
N MET A 510 3.47 8.11 31.41
CA MET A 510 4.90 8.00 31.11
C MET A 510 5.55 6.82 31.83
N GLU A 511 5.29 6.66 33.13
CA GLU A 511 5.83 5.55 33.94
C GLU A 511 5.41 4.18 33.36
N ARG A 512 4.15 4.03 33.00
CA ARG A 512 3.63 2.81 32.36
C ARG A 512 4.28 2.54 31.01
N ILE A 513 4.43 3.57 30.18
CA ILE A 513 5.09 3.47 28.88
C ILE A 513 6.57 3.07 29.04
N MET A 514 7.30 3.70 29.98
CA MET A 514 8.69 3.35 30.25
C MET A 514 8.83 1.91 30.76
N GLN A 515 7.92 1.44 31.59
CA GLN A 515 7.91 0.06 32.06
C GLN A 515 7.66 -0.92 30.91
N ALA A 516 6.68 -0.63 30.04
CA ALA A 516 6.39 -1.45 28.85
C ALA A 516 7.57 -1.48 27.87
N TYR A 517 8.20 -0.31 27.62
CA TYR A 517 9.41 -0.20 26.81
C TYR A 517 10.55 -1.06 27.36
N ALA A 518 10.84 -0.94 28.66
CA ALA A 518 11.92 -1.70 29.30
C ALA A 518 11.65 -3.21 29.24
N MET A 519 10.40 -3.63 29.43
CA MET A 519 10.01 -5.05 29.31
C MET A 519 10.20 -5.56 27.90
N GLU A 520 9.74 -4.81 26.90
CA GLU A 520 9.90 -5.19 25.49
C GLU A 520 11.38 -5.30 25.11
N VAL A 521 12.21 -4.30 25.45
CA VAL A 521 13.66 -4.33 25.20
C VAL A 521 14.33 -5.54 25.86
N ALA A 522 13.90 -5.95 27.04
CA ALA A 522 14.47 -7.08 27.77
C ALA A 522 14.05 -8.45 27.20
N THR A 523 12.90 -8.53 26.55
CA THR A 523 12.30 -9.82 26.13
C THR A 523 12.22 -10.01 24.63
N PHE A 524 12.37 -8.93 23.85
CA PHE A 524 12.25 -8.98 22.39
C PHE A 524 13.38 -9.78 21.75
N THR A 525 12.99 -10.68 20.85
CA THR A 525 13.93 -11.42 20.03
C THR A 525 13.95 -10.90 18.61
N TYR A 526 15.07 -10.36 18.21
CA TYR A 526 15.30 -9.91 16.84
C TYR A 526 15.54 -11.10 15.91
N GLY A 527 14.85 -11.10 14.78
CA GLY A 527 15.09 -12.04 13.70
C GLY A 527 16.39 -11.74 12.96
N LYS A 528 16.82 -12.72 12.18
CA LYS A 528 17.98 -12.57 11.30
C LYS A 528 17.57 -12.94 9.88
N LEU A 529 17.88 -12.08 8.94
CA LEU A 529 17.74 -12.36 7.54
C LEU A 529 18.92 -13.22 7.10
N THR A 530 18.62 -14.41 6.60
CA THR A 530 19.64 -15.34 6.09
C THR A 530 19.33 -15.58 4.62
N PRO A 531 20.29 -15.33 3.70
CA PRO A 531 20.11 -15.70 2.30
C PRO A 531 19.91 -17.22 2.16
N GLU A 532 18.94 -17.60 1.35
CA GLU A 532 18.79 -18.99 0.94
C GLU A 532 19.89 -19.35 -0.07
N PRO A 533 20.32 -20.62 -0.13
CA PRO A 533 21.29 -21.08 -1.10
C PRO A 533 20.88 -20.74 -2.54
N ASP A 534 21.87 -20.56 -3.40
CA ASP A 534 21.63 -20.31 -4.83
C ASP A 534 20.89 -21.50 -5.46
N GLY A 535 19.91 -21.19 -6.29
CA GLY A 535 19.23 -22.18 -7.12
C GLY A 535 20.15 -22.68 -8.25
N PRO A 536 19.79 -23.80 -8.91
CA PRO A 536 20.60 -24.38 -9.98
C PRO A 536 20.81 -23.45 -11.18
N ASP A 537 19.91 -22.51 -11.40
CA ASP A 537 19.95 -21.54 -12.49
C ASP A 537 20.39 -20.12 -12.05
N GLU A 538 20.66 -19.95 -10.74
CA GLU A 538 21.11 -18.70 -10.13
C GLU A 538 22.62 -18.80 -9.86
N GLY A 539 23.41 -18.00 -10.53
CA GLY A 539 24.82 -17.81 -10.17
C GLY A 539 25.00 -16.74 -9.10
N PRO A 540 26.15 -16.67 -8.43
CA PRO A 540 26.46 -15.61 -7.47
C PRO A 540 26.26 -14.23 -8.10
N GLY A 541 25.44 -13.38 -7.41
CA GLY A 541 25.14 -12.02 -7.87
C GLY A 541 24.08 -11.90 -8.98
N ARG A 542 23.39 -12.99 -9.32
CA ARG A 542 22.37 -13.01 -10.37
C ARG A 542 20.98 -13.32 -9.84
N TYR A 543 20.52 -12.55 -8.89
CA TYR A 543 19.25 -12.78 -8.19
C TYR A 543 18.07 -11.97 -8.72
N GLY A 544 18.32 -11.05 -9.66
CA GLY A 544 17.27 -10.25 -10.28
C GLY A 544 16.45 -11.04 -11.29
N ILE A 545 15.16 -10.72 -11.39
CA ILE A 545 14.26 -11.26 -12.42
C ILE A 545 14.64 -10.67 -13.77
N CYS A 546 14.88 -11.55 -14.75
CA CYS A 546 15.25 -11.14 -16.10
C CYS A 546 14.83 -12.19 -17.11
N CYS A 547 14.11 -11.80 -18.15
CA CYS A 547 13.64 -12.72 -19.18
C CYS A 547 14.75 -13.14 -20.16
N ASP A 548 15.70 -12.26 -20.48
CA ASP A 548 16.81 -12.52 -21.38
C ASP A 548 18.03 -11.67 -21.00
N ARG A 549 18.99 -12.26 -20.29
CA ARG A 549 20.20 -11.56 -19.83
C ARG A 549 21.16 -11.18 -20.97
N GLU A 550 21.14 -11.91 -22.09
CA GLU A 550 21.99 -11.60 -23.26
C GLU A 550 21.49 -10.35 -23.98
N ARG A 551 20.19 -10.05 -23.84
CA ARG A 551 19.53 -8.87 -24.41
C ARG A 551 19.23 -7.81 -23.35
N ASP A 552 19.99 -7.76 -22.28
CA ASP A 552 19.84 -6.76 -21.21
C ASP A 552 18.45 -6.76 -20.57
N CYS A 553 17.88 -7.96 -20.36
CA CYS A 553 16.53 -8.19 -19.85
C CYS A 553 15.39 -7.66 -20.75
N ASP A 554 15.61 -7.51 -22.04
CA ASP A 554 14.56 -7.14 -23.00
C ASP A 554 13.76 -8.37 -23.44
N CYS A 555 12.45 -8.37 -23.13
CA CYS A 555 11.51 -9.41 -23.54
C CYS A 555 10.89 -9.16 -24.94
N SER A 556 11.16 -8.03 -25.59
CA SER A 556 10.61 -7.68 -26.90
C SER A 556 11.28 -8.48 -28.03
N GLY A 557 10.85 -9.69 -28.31
CA GLY A 557 11.32 -10.47 -29.44
C GLY A 557 10.67 -11.86 -29.53
N ASP A 558 10.51 -12.31 -30.76
CA ASP A 558 9.82 -13.56 -31.17
C ASP A 558 10.45 -14.88 -30.68
N HIS A 559 11.29 -14.82 -29.66
CA HIS A 559 11.99 -16.00 -29.11
C HIS A 559 11.39 -16.38 -27.74
N GLY A 560 10.19 -16.98 -27.81
CA GLY A 560 9.53 -17.63 -26.69
C GLY A 560 10.36 -18.74 -26.04
N LEU A 561 11.27 -18.39 -25.16
CA LEU A 561 11.93 -19.37 -24.25
C LEU A 561 11.03 -19.78 -23.09
N PHE A 562 9.90 -19.12 -22.88
CA PHE A 562 8.92 -19.49 -21.83
C PHE A 562 7.49 -19.62 -22.36
N ASN A 563 7.33 -20.18 -23.56
CA ASN A 563 6.02 -20.56 -24.08
C ASN A 563 5.67 -21.98 -23.64
N VAL A 564 5.34 -22.20 -22.37
CA VAL A 564 4.75 -23.44 -21.91
C VAL A 564 3.42 -23.14 -21.23
N GLY A 565 2.36 -23.23 -22.04
CA GLY A 565 1.04 -23.57 -21.56
C GLY A 565 0.22 -22.49 -20.89
N THR A 566 -0.44 -21.68 -21.62
CA THR A 566 -1.90 -21.53 -21.73
C THR A 566 -2.23 -20.34 -22.61
N LYS A 567 -2.43 -20.61 -23.87
CA LYS A 567 -2.95 -19.68 -24.88
C LYS A 567 -4.21 -18.91 -24.45
N ARG A 568 -4.97 -19.43 -23.44
CA ARG A 568 -6.24 -18.82 -23.03
C ARG A 568 -6.10 -17.56 -22.18
N HIS A 569 -5.09 -17.46 -21.31
CA HIS A 569 -4.87 -16.25 -20.48
C HIS A 569 -4.12 -15.17 -21.25
N HIS A 570 -3.10 -15.53 -22.01
CA HIS A 570 -2.31 -14.58 -22.80
C HIS A 570 -3.18 -13.88 -23.86
N ASP A 571 -4.04 -14.64 -24.57
CA ASP A 571 -4.93 -14.09 -25.60
C ASP A 571 -6.01 -13.15 -25.00
N ARG A 572 -6.46 -13.35 -23.75
CA ARG A 572 -7.41 -12.44 -23.08
C ARG A 572 -6.76 -11.08 -22.73
N TYR A 573 -5.53 -11.06 -22.25
CA TYR A 573 -4.85 -9.82 -21.91
C TYR A 573 -4.53 -8.96 -23.15
N HIS A 574 -4.19 -9.56 -24.28
CA HIS A 574 -3.97 -8.84 -25.53
C HIS A 574 -5.28 -8.49 -26.28
N ASP A 575 -6.31 -9.30 -26.19
CA ASP A 575 -7.62 -9.02 -26.81
C ASP A 575 -8.42 -7.95 -26.06
N ALA A 576 -8.27 -7.80 -24.73
CA ALA A 576 -8.91 -6.75 -23.95
C ALA A 576 -8.37 -5.35 -24.31
N LEU A 577 -7.10 -5.24 -24.66
CA LEU A 577 -6.47 -4.00 -25.07
C LEU A 577 -6.93 -3.49 -26.46
N GLY A 578 -7.65 -4.29 -27.24
CA GLY A 578 -8.01 -3.97 -28.62
C GLY A 578 -9.49 -3.66 -28.89
N LYS A 579 -10.38 -3.67 -27.91
CA LYS A 579 -11.84 -3.71 -28.21
C LYS A 579 -12.77 -2.77 -27.45
N GLU A 580 -12.32 -1.91 -26.55
CA GLU A 580 -13.24 -0.97 -25.90
C GLU A 580 -12.88 0.49 -26.17
N GLU A 581 -13.87 1.24 -26.66
CA GLU A 581 -13.83 2.70 -26.70
C GLU A 581 -13.76 3.22 -25.25
N PRO A 582 -12.91 4.21 -24.96
CA PRO A 582 -12.73 4.72 -23.61
C PRO A 582 -14.04 5.30 -23.08
N ASN A 583 -14.43 4.89 -21.88
CA ASN A 583 -15.52 5.54 -21.15
C ASN A 583 -15.17 7.02 -20.97
N PRO A 584 -16.12 7.95 -21.17
CA PRO A 584 -15.84 9.37 -21.04
C PRO A 584 -15.39 9.72 -19.61
N PRO A 585 -14.46 10.65 -19.45
CA PRO A 585 -13.87 10.99 -18.16
C PRO A 585 -14.91 11.38 -17.10
N ALA A 586 -14.62 11.03 -15.87
CA ALA A 586 -15.45 11.11 -14.67
C ALA A 586 -16.03 12.50 -14.30
N THR A 587 -15.81 13.54 -15.10
CA THR A 587 -16.33 14.90 -14.88
C THR A 587 -17.86 14.98 -14.74
N ILE A 588 -18.61 14.06 -15.35
CA ILE A 588 -20.08 14.03 -15.24
C ILE A 588 -20.54 13.29 -13.99
N ALA A 589 -19.81 12.25 -13.55
CA ALA A 589 -20.13 11.50 -12.33
C ALA A 589 -19.86 12.33 -11.06
N GLN A 590 -18.82 13.17 -11.06
CA GLN A 590 -18.47 14.05 -9.94
C GLN A 590 -19.54 15.11 -9.64
N ALA A 591 -20.21 15.62 -10.66
CA ALA A 591 -21.28 16.60 -10.49
C ALA A 591 -22.55 15.99 -9.85
N ASN A 592 -22.79 14.72 -10.04
CA ASN A 592 -23.97 14.04 -9.50
C ASN A 592 -23.77 13.58 -8.04
N LEU A 593 -22.56 13.16 -7.67
CA LEU A 593 -22.26 12.75 -6.29
C LEU A 593 -22.33 13.89 -5.28
N ARG A 594 -21.94 15.13 -5.67
CA ARG A 594 -22.09 16.31 -4.81
C ARG A 594 -23.55 16.70 -4.52
N LYS A 595 -24.49 16.27 -5.36
CA LYS A 595 -25.93 16.55 -5.15
C LYS A 595 -26.62 15.55 -4.23
N GLU A 596 -26.08 14.36 -4.03
CA GLU A 596 -26.66 13.35 -3.14
C GLU A 596 -26.24 13.52 -1.67
N TYR A 597 -25.21 14.33 -1.39
CA TYR A 597 -24.65 14.51 -0.04
C TYR A 597 -24.76 15.95 0.51
N GLN A 598 -25.48 16.85 -0.19
CA GLN A 598 -25.96 18.15 0.33
C GLN A 598 -27.46 18.08 0.66
#